data_0c480677067c3f7b449664ae824457f0
#
_entry.id   0c480677067c3f7b449664ae824457f0
#
_cell.length_a   1.000
_cell.length_b   1.000
_cell.length_c   1.000
_cell.angle_alpha   90.00
_cell.angle_beta   90.00
_cell.angle_gamma   90.00
#
_symmetry.space_group_name_H-M   'P 1'
#
loop_
_entity.id
_entity.type
_entity.pdbx_description
1 polymer ?
#
loop_
_entity_poly.entity_id
_entity_poly.type
_entity_poly.pdbx_seq_one_letter_code
_entity_poly.pdbx_strand_id
1 'polypeptide(L)'
;MSKYTEDDLRVDLENKKYEFGWETKIDYEDFPIGLNEDIIRAISAKKEEPEWMTEWRLESYRIWLKMEEPDWANIKYEKPDFQAIRYYAAPKVKPELANLDEVDPELLKTFEKLGISIDEQKRLTGVAVDIVMDSVSVKTTFQETLAEKGIIFCSISEAIKNHPDLVRQYIGKVVPRGDNFYAALNSAVFSDGSFCYIPKGIRCPMELSTYFRINQAGTGQFERTLLIADEGSYVSYLEGCTAPSRDENQLHAAVVELIAMDDAEIKYSTVQNWYPGDESGKGGVFNFVTKRGLCEKRAKISWTQVETGSAVTWKYPSCILKGDYSVGEFYSIAVTNNHQYADTGTKMIHIGKNTKSTIISKGISAGKSNNSYRGQVKVMPSAKGARNFSQCDSLLMGNECGAHTFPYIEIKDPTAQLEHEATTSKIGEDQIFYCNQRGIDTERAIALIVNGFSKEVLNKLPMEFAIEAQKLLEISLEGSVG
;
A
#
# COMPACT_ATOMS: atom_id res chain seq x y z
N MET A 1 -42.59 -2.32 5.69
CA MET A 1 -42.87 -2.76 4.31
C MET A 1 -41.75 -2.18 3.46
N SER A 2 -40.87 -3.03 2.95
CA SER A 2 -39.73 -2.66 2.11
C SER A 2 -40.20 -1.96 0.83
N LYS A 3 -39.58 -0.82 0.49
CA LYS A 3 -39.88 -0.03 -0.69
C LYS A 3 -39.18 -0.54 -1.96
N TYR A 4 -38.49 -1.65 -1.89
CA TYR A 4 -37.72 -2.22 -3.01
C TYR A 4 -38.40 -3.54 -3.43
N THR A 5 -38.62 -3.68 -4.75
CA THR A 5 -39.07 -4.93 -5.35
C THR A 5 -37.85 -5.86 -5.59
N GLU A 6 -38.11 -7.17 -5.77
CA GLU A 6 -37.03 -8.13 -6.15
C GLU A 6 -36.33 -7.75 -7.45
N ASP A 7 -37.03 -7.09 -8.39
CA ASP A 7 -36.45 -6.58 -9.63
C ASP A 7 -35.56 -5.35 -9.41
N ASP A 8 -35.89 -4.46 -8.46
CA ASP A 8 -35.03 -3.34 -8.07
C ASP A 8 -33.71 -3.84 -7.46
N LEU A 9 -33.76 -4.90 -6.68
CA LEU A 9 -32.60 -5.55 -6.09
C LEU A 9 -31.75 -6.28 -7.14
N ARG A 10 -32.37 -6.87 -8.17
CA ARG A 10 -31.67 -7.49 -9.31
C ARG A 10 -30.96 -6.47 -10.19
N VAL A 11 -31.61 -5.35 -10.51
CA VAL A 11 -31.01 -4.25 -11.29
C VAL A 11 -29.83 -3.61 -10.56
N ASP A 12 -29.89 -3.50 -9.21
CA ASP A 12 -28.76 -3.05 -8.40
C ASP A 12 -27.62 -4.07 -8.36
N LEU A 13 -27.92 -5.37 -8.42
CA LEU A 13 -26.92 -6.45 -8.46
C LEU A 13 -26.21 -6.55 -9.83
N GLU A 14 -26.94 -6.35 -10.93
CA GLU A 14 -26.40 -6.38 -12.30
C GLU A 14 -25.54 -5.12 -12.64
N ASN A 15 -25.68 -4.04 -11.87
CA ASN A 15 -24.94 -2.76 -12.03
C ASN A 15 -23.88 -2.49 -10.97
N LYS A 16 -23.42 -3.50 -10.22
CA LYS A 16 -22.29 -3.30 -9.28
C LYS A 16 -20.98 -3.06 -10.04
N LYS A 17 -20.84 -1.84 -10.54
CA LYS A 17 -19.56 -1.28 -11.00
C LYS A 17 -18.65 -1.06 -9.81
N TYR A 18 -17.33 -1.10 -10.08
CA TYR A 18 -16.31 -0.71 -9.12
C TYR A 18 -16.72 0.58 -8.38
N GLU A 19 -16.95 0.46 -7.06
CA GLU A 19 -17.59 1.49 -6.21
C GLU A 19 -16.83 2.82 -6.23
N PHE A 20 -15.50 2.79 -6.40
CA PHE A 20 -14.61 3.97 -6.42
C PHE A 20 -14.30 4.48 -7.83
N GLY A 21 -14.97 3.96 -8.87
CA GLY A 21 -14.71 4.28 -10.28
C GLY A 21 -15.13 5.67 -10.75
N TRP A 22 -15.66 6.53 -9.88
CA TRP A 22 -16.08 7.90 -10.20
C TRP A 22 -14.89 8.88 -10.23
N GLU A 23 -15.03 9.96 -11.02
CA GLU A 23 -14.07 11.05 -11.10
C GLU A 23 -14.55 12.28 -10.31
N THR A 24 -13.61 12.97 -9.65
CA THR A 24 -13.88 14.30 -9.06
C THR A 24 -13.63 15.34 -10.13
N LYS A 25 -14.66 16.14 -10.48
CA LYS A 25 -14.58 17.19 -11.49
C LYS A 25 -14.09 18.49 -10.85
N ILE A 26 -12.79 18.70 -10.84
CA ILE A 26 -12.13 19.90 -10.34
C ILE A 26 -11.10 20.39 -11.37
N ASP A 27 -10.76 21.66 -11.33
CA ASP A 27 -9.71 22.23 -12.18
C ASP A 27 -8.33 21.80 -11.70
N TYR A 28 -7.44 21.46 -12.65
CA TYR A 28 -6.07 21.04 -12.39
C TYR A 28 -5.04 22.04 -12.93
N GLU A 29 -3.91 22.09 -12.25
CA GLU A 29 -2.67 22.63 -12.76
C GLU A 29 -1.78 21.45 -13.16
N ASP A 30 -1.53 21.31 -14.45
CA ASP A 30 -0.81 20.18 -15.03
C ASP A 30 0.55 20.62 -15.55
N PHE A 31 1.57 19.77 -15.35
CA PHE A 31 2.86 19.92 -16.02
C PHE A 31 2.84 19.24 -17.40
N PRO A 32 3.79 19.57 -18.27
CA PRO A 32 3.96 18.89 -19.55
C PRO A 32 4.17 17.37 -19.38
N ILE A 33 3.78 16.60 -20.40
CA ILE A 33 4.03 15.16 -20.48
C ILE A 33 5.51 14.93 -20.71
N GLY A 34 6.02 13.83 -20.15
CA GLY A 34 7.40 13.38 -20.27
C GLY A 34 8.27 13.75 -19.06
N LEU A 35 9.46 13.15 -19.00
CA LEU A 35 10.41 13.32 -17.90
C LEU A 35 11.79 13.77 -18.40
N ASN A 36 12.25 14.88 -17.84
CA ASN A 36 13.60 15.42 -18.04
C ASN A 36 14.01 16.24 -16.81
N GLU A 37 15.23 16.77 -16.78
CA GLU A 37 15.71 17.59 -15.67
C GLU A 37 14.90 18.86 -15.44
N ASP A 38 14.33 19.48 -16.48
CA ASP A 38 13.51 20.69 -16.35
C ASP A 38 12.19 20.43 -15.63
N ILE A 39 11.53 19.30 -15.93
CA ILE A 39 10.33 18.85 -15.21
C ILE A 39 10.64 18.60 -13.72
N ILE A 40 11.78 17.98 -13.42
CA ILE A 40 12.19 17.73 -12.04
C ILE A 40 12.45 19.05 -11.30
N ARG A 41 13.14 20.00 -11.93
CA ARG A 41 13.34 21.35 -11.36
C ARG A 41 12.03 22.10 -11.17
N ALA A 42 11.09 21.94 -12.11
CA ALA A 42 9.76 22.54 -12.01
C ALA A 42 8.95 21.96 -10.85
N ILE A 43 8.99 20.61 -10.63
CA ILE A 43 8.37 19.96 -9.46
C ILE A 43 8.96 20.52 -8.17
N SER A 44 10.29 20.57 -8.06
CA SER A 44 10.98 21.07 -6.87
C SER A 44 10.67 22.55 -6.60
N ALA A 45 10.66 23.39 -7.64
CA ALA A 45 10.30 24.80 -7.54
C ALA A 45 8.81 24.98 -7.11
N LYS A 46 7.89 24.19 -7.69
CA LYS A 46 6.47 24.23 -7.33
C LYS A 46 6.23 23.84 -5.87
N LYS A 47 7.01 22.88 -5.36
CA LYS A 47 7.00 22.44 -3.96
C LYS A 47 7.81 23.37 -3.05
N GLU A 48 8.49 24.41 -3.58
CA GLU A 48 9.37 25.31 -2.82
C GLU A 48 10.43 24.56 -2.00
N GLU A 49 11.00 23.54 -2.60
CA GLU A 49 11.96 22.69 -1.93
C GLU A 49 13.33 23.35 -1.79
N PRO A 50 14.09 23.08 -0.73
CA PRO A 50 15.47 23.57 -0.60
C PRO A 50 16.37 22.91 -1.65
N GLU A 51 17.47 23.61 -2.03
CA GLU A 51 18.38 23.22 -3.10
C GLU A 51 18.92 21.77 -2.95
N TRP A 52 19.21 21.34 -1.70
CA TRP A 52 19.67 19.96 -1.46
C TRP A 52 18.66 18.90 -1.92
N MET A 53 17.36 19.22 -1.86
CA MET A 53 16.31 18.30 -2.30
C MET A 53 16.22 18.26 -3.81
N THR A 54 16.35 19.40 -4.48
CA THR A 54 16.42 19.49 -5.93
C THR A 54 17.62 18.66 -6.47
N GLU A 55 18.79 18.81 -5.89
CA GLU A 55 19.98 18.02 -6.28
C GLU A 55 19.77 16.52 -6.00
N TRP A 56 19.17 16.16 -4.88
CA TRP A 56 18.86 14.77 -4.54
C TRP A 56 17.94 14.13 -5.60
N ARG A 57 16.93 14.87 -6.10
CA ARG A 57 16.04 14.44 -7.19
C ARG A 57 16.79 14.26 -8.52
N LEU A 58 17.60 15.24 -8.89
CA LEU A 58 18.38 15.22 -10.14
C LEU A 58 19.39 14.06 -10.17
N GLU A 59 20.07 13.83 -9.07
CA GLU A 59 20.96 12.67 -8.94
C GLU A 59 20.19 11.34 -9.05
N SER A 60 19.00 11.26 -8.45
CA SER A 60 18.13 10.09 -8.56
C SER A 60 17.68 9.83 -10.00
N TYR A 61 17.34 10.87 -10.74
CA TYR A 61 17.01 10.79 -12.16
C TYR A 61 18.19 10.29 -13.01
N ARG A 62 19.38 10.82 -12.75
CA ARG A 62 20.61 10.38 -13.46
C ARG A 62 20.97 8.93 -13.14
N ILE A 63 20.64 8.44 -11.95
CA ILE A 63 20.76 7.03 -11.59
C ILE A 63 19.72 6.21 -12.38
N TRP A 64 18.46 6.64 -12.37
CA TRP A 64 17.36 5.97 -13.07
C TRP A 64 17.61 5.81 -14.57
N LEU A 65 18.14 6.84 -15.24
CA LEU A 65 18.49 6.79 -16.66
C LEU A 65 19.52 5.70 -17.03
N LYS A 66 20.28 5.19 -16.05
CA LYS A 66 21.29 4.13 -16.24
C LYS A 66 20.75 2.75 -15.88
N MET A 67 19.51 2.67 -15.38
CA MET A 67 18.88 1.43 -14.98
C MET A 67 18.03 0.88 -16.10
N GLU A 68 17.91 -0.43 -16.15
CA GLU A 68 16.95 -1.14 -16.98
C GLU A 68 15.74 -1.55 -16.13
N GLU A 69 14.55 -1.44 -16.71
CA GLU A 69 13.33 -1.92 -16.07
C GLU A 69 13.42 -3.44 -15.89
N PRO A 70 13.27 -3.97 -14.67
CA PRO A 70 13.43 -5.40 -14.42
C PRO A 70 12.30 -6.21 -15.06
N ASP A 71 12.62 -7.46 -15.45
CA ASP A 71 11.74 -8.40 -16.15
C ASP A 71 11.58 -9.75 -15.43
N TRP A 72 12.14 -9.90 -14.23
CA TRP A 72 12.19 -11.16 -13.50
C TRP A 72 10.89 -11.53 -12.75
N ALA A 73 9.96 -10.59 -12.59
CA ALA A 73 8.70 -10.85 -11.89
C ALA A 73 7.76 -11.71 -12.74
N ASN A 74 6.95 -12.53 -12.09
CA ASN A 74 5.98 -13.40 -12.76
C ASN A 74 4.68 -12.64 -13.07
N ILE A 75 4.79 -11.55 -13.81
CA ILE A 75 3.70 -10.68 -14.23
C ILE A 75 3.76 -10.46 -15.74
N LYS A 76 2.61 -10.18 -16.33
CA LYS A 76 2.51 -9.82 -17.76
C LYS A 76 1.82 -8.48 -17.87
N TYR A 77 2.46 -7.53 -18.52
CA TYR A 77 1.93 -6.19 -18.76
C TYR A 77 2.66 -5.54 -19.92
N GLU A 78 2.02 -4.59 -20.57
CA GLU A 78 2.68 -3.71 -21.52
C GLU A 78 3.46 -2.65 -20.74
N LYS A 79 4.77 -2.57 -20.98
CA LYS A 79 5.63 -1.64 -20.26
C LYS A 79 5.19 -0.19 -20.46
N PRO A 80 5.11 0.63 -19.40
CA PRO A 80 4.74 2.04 -19.54
C PRO A 80 5.74 2.79 -20.42
N ASP A 81 5.22 3.65 -21.30
CA ASP A 81 6.04 4.69 -21.91
C ASP A 81 6.25 5.84 -20.92
N PHE A 82 7.40 5.87 -20.29
CA PHE A 82 7.73 6.90 -19.29
C PHE A 82 7.78 8.31 -19.87
N GLN A 83 7.82 8.47 -21.21
CA GLN A 83 7.73 9.80 -21.85
C GLN A 83 6.29 10.19 -22.21
N ALA A 84 5.33 9.27 -22.07
CA ALA A 84 3.91 9.55 -22.24
C ALA A 84 3.17 9.85 -20.92
N ILE A 85 3.86 9.79 -19.78
CA ILE A 85 3.28 10.02 -18.45
C ILE A 85 3.46 11.48 -18.03
N ARG A 86 2.46 12.02 -17.34
CA ARG A 86 2.52 13.29 -16.63
C ARG A 86 2.98 13.03 -15.18
N TYR A 87 4.01 13.73 -14.74
CA TYR A 87 4.66 13.49 -13.45
C TYR A 87 4.20 14.42 -12.32
N TYR A 88 3.38 15.42 -12.64
CA TYR A 88 2.79 16.29 -11.65
C TYR A 88 1.44 16.81 -12.15
N ALA A 89 0.42 16.64 -11.31
CA ALA A 89 -0.90 17.26 -11.46
C ALA A 89 -1.43 17.60 -10.07
N ALA A 90 -1.92 18.80 -9.89
CA ALA A 90 -2.44 19.27 -8.62
C ALA A 90 -3.82 19.92 -8.81
N PRO A 91 -4.81 19.63 -7.94
CA PRO A 91 -6.02 20.41 -7.88
C PRO A 91 -5.71 21.89 -7.66
N LYS A 92 -6.39 22.80 -8.39
CA LYS A 92 -6.31 24.25 -8.16
C LYS A 92 -7.07 24.65 -6.89
N VAL A 93 -6.69 24.05 -5.77
CA VAL A 93 -7.24 24.37 -4.43
C VAL A 93 -6.32 25.38 -3.77
N LYS A 94 -6.89 26.39 -3.10
CA LYS A 94 -6.08 27.37 -2.36
C LYS A 94 -5.32 26.64 -1.24
N PRO A 95 -3.98 26.84 -1.09
CA PRO A 95 -3.13 26.05 -0.21
C PRO A 95 -3.39 26.18 1.29
N GLU A 96 -4.15 27.18 1.73
CA GLU A 96 -4.40 27.46 3.15
C GLU A 96 -5.90 27.58 3.42
N LEU A 97 -6.55 26.43 3.58
CA LEU A 97 -7.93 26.40 4.04
C LEU A 97 -7.94 26.16 5.56
N ALA A 98 -8.01 27.28 6.30
CA ALA A 98 -8.12 27.23 7.77
C ALA A 98 -9.45 26.63 8.25
N ASN A 99 -10.49 26.61 7.39
CA ASN A 99 -11.83 26.07 7.68
C ASN A 99 -12.36 25.18 6.56
N LEU A 100 -13.15 24.17 6.95
CA LEU A 100 -13.87 23.26 6.04
C LEU A 100 -14.84 23.97 5.09
N ASP A 101 -15.38 25.12 5.50
CA ASP A 101 -16.34 25.92 4.72
C ASP A 101 -15.72 26.55 3.45
N GLU A 102 -14.38 26.51 3.34
CA GLU A 102 -13.62 27.05 2.20
C GLU A 102 -13.16 25.96 1.22
N VAL A 103 -13.41 24.67 1.53
CA VAL A 103 -13.06 23.54 0.65
C VAL A 103 -14.04 23.47 -0.51
N ASP A 104 -13.54 23.18 -1.72
CA ASP A 104 -14.38 22.95 -2.89
C ASP A 104 -15.47 21.91 -2.58
N PRO A 105 -16.77 22.23 -2.79
CA PRO A 105 -17.88 21.33 -2.49
C PRO A 105 -17.78 19.96 -3.18
N GLU A 106 -17.17 19.88 -4.37
CA GLU A 106 -16.96 18.60 -5.08
C GLU A 106 -15.88 17.77 -4.39
N LEU A 107 -14.88 18.41 -3.79
CA LEU A 107 -13.86 17.74 -3.00
C LEU A 107 -14.44 17.21 -1.68
N LEU A 108 -15.30 17.95 -1.01
CA LEU A 108 -16.03 17.49 0.19
C LEU A 108 -16.91 16.29 -0.12
N LYS A 109 -17.67 16.31 -1.21
CA LYS A 109 -18.45 15.16 -1.67
C LYS A 109 -17.56 13.94 -1.99
N THR A 110 -16.34 14.20 -2.49
CA THR A 110 -15.34 13.15 -2.70
C THR A 110 -14.98 12.47 -1.40
N PHE A 111 -14.72 13.22 -0.36
CA PHE A 111 -14.38 12.68 0.96
C PHE A 111 -15.55 11.89 1.59
N GLU A 112 -16.77 12.39 1.47
CA GLU A 112 -17.98 11.68 1.91
C GLU A 112 -18.14 10.33 1.20
N LYS A 113 -17.98 10.30 -0.14
CA LYS A 113 -18.03 9.07 -0.94
C LYS A 113 -16.93 8.06 -0.58
N LEU A 114 -15.78 8.54 -0.15
CA LEU A 114 -14.67 7.70 0.32
C LEU A 114 -14.90 7.18 1.75
N GLY A 115 -16.03 7.54 2.39
CA GLY A 115 -16.28 7.20 3.78
C GLY A 115 -15.44 8.01 4.76
N ILE A 116 -14.74 9.06 4.27
CA ILE A 116 -13.95 9.97 5.09
C ILE A 116 -14.87 11.07 5.59
N SER A 117 -15.57 10.82 6.67
CA SER A 117 -16.41 11.83 7.32
C SER A 117 -15.52 12.81 8.09
N ILE A 118 -15.54 14.07 7.66
CA ILE A 118 -14.62 15.08 8.17
C ILE A 118 -15.01 15.56 9.58
N ASP A 119 -16.26 15.46 10.01
CA ASP A 119 -16.73 16.03 11.28
C ASP A 119 -17.18 15.03 12.35
N GLU A 120 -17.94 14.00 12.02
CA GLU A 120 -18.46 13.05 13.03
C GLU A 120 -17.50 11.91 13.37
N GLN A 121 -16.75 11.40 12.42
CA GLN A 121 -15.76 10.33 12.65
C GLN A 121 -14.52 10.84 13.39
N LYS A 122 -14.16 12.12 13.27
CA LYS A 122 -13.10 12.76 14.05
C LYS A 122 -13.28 12.63 15.56
N ARG A 123 -14.53 12.62 16.04
CA ARG A 123 -14.83 12.56 17.48
C ARG A 123 -14.98 11.14 17.99
N LEU A 124 -15.34 10.18 17.14
CA LEU A 124 -15.71 8.82 17.55
C LEU A 124 -14.61 7.79 17.38
N THR A 125 -13.71 7.95 16.40
CA THR A 125 -12.71 6.91 16.07
C THR A 125 -11.30 7.18 16.60
N GLY A 126 -10.97 8.41 16.98
CA GLY A 126 -9.61 8.75 17.45
C GLY A 126 -8.54 8.46 16.40
N VAL A 127 -8.84 8.66 15.11
CA VAL A 127 -7.92 8.48 13.98
C VAL A 127 -7.51 9.83 13.40
N ALA A 128 -6.20 10.08 13.27
CA ALA A 128 -5.70 11.23 12.54
C ALA A 128 -5.54 10.85 11.06
N VAL A 129 -6.09 11.65 10.15
CA VAL A 129 -6.12 11.36 8.71
C VAL A 129 -5.39 12.44 7.93
N ASP A 130 -4.54 12.02 7.00
CA ASP A 130 -3.98 12.83 5.90
C ASP A 130 -4.59 12.38 4.58
N ILE A 131 -4.95 13.32 3.70
CA ILE A 131 -5.61 13.03 2.42
C ILE A 131 -4.76 13.58 1.30
N VAL A 132 -4.25 12.69 0.46
CA VAL A 132 -3.44 13.02 -0.71
C VAL A 132 -4.23 12.73 -1.98
N MET A 133 -4.43 13.77 -2.81
CA MET A 133 -5.05 13.67 -4.12
C MET A 133 -4.05 14.01 -5.21
N ASP A 134 -3.78 13.04 -6.09
CA ASP A 134 -2.72 13.14 -7.11
C ASP A 134 -1.37 13.60 -6.51
N SER A 135 -0.93 14.81 -6.79
CA SER A 135 0.40 15.30 -6.38
C SER A 135 0.42 16.16 -5.11
N VAL A 136 -0.69 16.28 -4.38
CA VAL A 136 -0.79 17.23 -3.25
C VAL A 136 -1.55 16.64 -2.07
N SER A 137 -1.01 16.82 -0.86
CA SER A 137 -1.78 16.66 0.38
C SER A 137 -2.80 17.80 0.49
N VAL A 138 -4.06 17.43 0.64
CA VAL A 138 -5.18 18.39 0.69
C VAL A 138 -5.48 18.79 2.13
N LYS A 139 -5.34 17.87 3.07
CA LYS A 139 -5.63 18.12 4.48
C LYS A 139 -5.04 17.07 5.41
N THR A 140 -4.44 17.50 6.51
CA THR A 140 -4.05 16.67 7.66
C THR A 140 -4.85 17.08 8.90
N THR A 141 -5.39 16.10 9.63
CA THR A 141 -6.21 16.32 10.84
C THR A 141 -5.42 16.08 12.12
N PHE A 142 -5.85 16.64 13.24
CA PHE A 142 -5.27 16.45 14.57
C PHE A 142 -3.79 16.87 14.74
N GLN A 143 -3.22 17.66 13.82
CA GLN A 143 -1.83 18.10 13.90
C GLN A 143 -1.50 18.77 15.22
N GLU A 144 -2.35 19.67 15.73
CA GLU A 144 -2.13 20.37 16.99
C GLU A 144 -2.09 19.40 18.20
N THR A 145 -3.07 18.48 18.27
CA THR A 145 -3.14 17.47 19.35
C THR A 145 -1.93 16.54 19.36
N LEU A 146 -1.41 16.18 18.19
CA LEU A 146 -0.20 15.38 18.04
C LEU A 146 1.04 16.19 18.40
N ALA A 147 1.10 17.46 17.97
CA ALA A 147 2.20 18.38 18.26
C ALA A 147 2.38 18.66 19.76
N GLU A 148 1.29 18.69 20.57
CA GLU A 148 1.37 18.78 22.03
C GLU A 148 2.21 17.65 22.68
N LYS A 149 2.30 16.50 22.00
CA LYS A 149 3.15 15.37 22.40
C LYS A 149 4.49 15.34 21.67
N GLY A 150 4.78 16.37 20.87
CA GLY A 150 5.98 16.43 20.01
C GLY A 150 5.94 15.50 18.80
N ILE A 151 4.78 14.89 18.49
CA ILE A 151 4.59 14.05 17.31
C ILE A 151 4.44 14.95 16.10
N ILE A 152 5.20 14.63 15.02
CA ILE A 152 5.05 15.29 13.72
C ILE A 152 4.28 14.32 12.82
N PHE A 153 3.15 14.78 12.30
CA PHE A 153 2.39 14.07 11.27
C PHE A 153 1.87 15.07 10.25
N CYS A 154 2.46 15.05 9.07
CA CYS A 154 2.18 16.00 8.01
C CYS A 154 2.55 15.40 6.63
N SER A 155 2.32 16.14 5.55
CA SER A 155 2.81 15.74 4.24
C SER A 155 4.34 15.75 4.19
N ILE A 156 4.93 14.92 3.34
CA ILE A 156 6.39 14.91 3.13
C ILE A 156 6.87 16.26 2.57
N SER A 157 6.06 16.92 1.76
CA SER A 157 6.37 18.26 1.21
C SER A 157 6.45 19.31 2.32
N GLU A 158 5.53 19.29 3.28
CA GLU A 158 5.56 20.15 4.46
C GLU A 158 6.78 19.83 5.34
N ALA A 159 7.07 18.56 5.55
CA ALA A 159 8.23 18.15 6.36
C ALA A 159 9.56 18.58 5.74
N ILE A 160 9.72 18.54 4.41
CA ILE A 160 10.93 19.00 3.70
C ILE A 160 11.16 20.51 3.97
N LYS A 161 10.10 21.31 4.08
CA LYS A 161 10.19 22.75 4.35
C LYS A 161 10.42 23.04 5.83
N ASN A 162 9.60 22.45 6.70
CA ASN A 162 9.52 22.82 8.12
C ASN A 162 10.48 22.02 9.01
N HIS A 163 10.90 20.82 8.56
CA HIS A 163 11.79 19.90 9.28
C HIS A 163 12.93 19.36 8.40
N PRO A 164 13.64 20.22 7.63
CA PRO A 164 14.59 19.80 6.60
C PRO A 164 15.73 18.93 7.13
N ASP A 165 16.23 19.22 8.33
CA ASP A 165 17.33 18.46 8.93
C ASP A 165 16.92 17.04 9.26
N LEU A 166 15.70 16.89 9.81
CA LEU A 166 15.15 15.58 10.18
C LEU A 166 14.89 14.74 8.91
N VAL A 167 14.26 15.33 7.88
CA VAL A 167 14.06 14.65 6.60
C VAL A 167 15.38 14.26 5.97
N ARG A 168 16.34 15.18 5.89
CA ARG A 168 17.67 14.94 5.31
C ARG A 168 18.44 13.84 6.04
N GLN A 169 18.24 13.73 7.35
CA GLN A 169 18.87 12.69 8.16
C GLN A 169 18.39 11.29 7.78
N TYR A 170 17.12 11.12 7.40
CA TYR A 170 16.49 9.81 7.29
C TYR A 170 16.06 9.41 5.88
N ILE A 171 15.73 10.34 4.97
CA ILE A 171 15.29 10.02 3.61
C ILE A 171 16.37 9.24 2.85
N GLY A 172 15.98 8.15 2.20
CA GLY A 172 16.90 7.31 1.44
C GLY A 172 17.84 6.43 2.27
N LYS A 173 17.67 6.38 3.60
CA LYS A 173 18.48 5.53 4.49
C LYS A 173 18.12 4.06 4.39
N VAL A 174 16.85 3.77 4.19
CA VAL A 174 16.32 2.40 4.16
C VAL A 174 16.01 1.96 2.73
N VAL A 175 15.55 2.90 1.90
CA VAL A 175 15.41 2.75 0.45
C VAL A 175 16.34 3.74 -0.26
N PRO A 176 17.61 3.36 -0.51
CA PRO A 176 18.55 4.22 -1.24
C PRO A 176 18.03 4.57 -2.63
N ARG A 177 18.45 5.70 -3.18
CA ARG A 177 18.08 6.19 -4.52
C ARG A 177 18.31 5.19 -5.65
N GLY A 178 19.29 4.31 -5.52
CA GLY A 178 19.63 3.27 -6.48
C GLY A 178 19.14 1.87 -6.08
N ASP A 179 18.16 1.74 -5.20
CA ASP A 179 17.68 0.44 -4.71
C ASP A 179 17.10 -0.45 -5.82
N ASN A 180 16.24 0.12 -6.62
CA ASN A 180 15.67 -0.50 -7.82
C ASN A 180 15.14 0.58 -8.77
N PHE A 181 14.74 0.16 -9.99
CA PHE A 181 14.27 1.05 -11.05
C PHE A 181 13.12 1.98 -10.61
N TYR A 182 12.08 1.45 -9.99
CA TYR A 182 10.91 2.24 -9.57
C TYR A 182 11.19 3.10 -8.33
N ALA A 183 12.07 2.66 -7.43
CA ALA A 183 12.51 3.48 -6.30
C ALA A 183 13.38 4.66 -6.75
N ALA A 184 14.21 4.46 -7.78
CA ALA A 184 14.99 5.54 -8.39
C ALA A 184 14.09 6.56 -9.11
N LEU A 185 13.10 6.08 -9.88
CA LEU A 185 12.08 6.92 -10.51
C LEU A 185 11.29 7.71 -9.45
N ASN A 186 10.75 7.03 -8.44
CA ASN A 186 10.05 7.70 -7.33
C ASN A 186 10.93 8.76 -6.69
N SER A 187 12.18 8.44 -6.39
CA SER A 187 13.11 9.38 -5.77
C SER A 187 13.31 10.66 -6.61
N ALA A 188 13.24 10.56 -7.92
CA ALA A 188 13.33 11.72 -8.81
C ALA A 188 12.06 12.58 -8.83
N VAL A 189 10.88 11.94 -8.77
CA VAL A 189 9.61 12.61 -9.14
C VAL A 189 8.52 12.56 -8.06
N PHE A 190 8.75 11.97 -6.88
CA PHE A 190 7.70 11.91 -5.87
C PHE A 190 7.13 13.31 -5.61
N SER A 191 5.82 13.38 -5.58
CA SER A 191 5.12 14.65 -5.49
C SER A 191 4.60 14.94 -4.09
N ASP A 192 4.10 13.92 -3.39
CA ASP A 192 3.74 14.02 -1.99
C ASP A 192 3.77 12.63 -1.32
N GLY A 193 3.21 12.54 -0.12
CA GLY A 193 3.19 11.37 0.74
C GLY A 193 3.21 11.79 2.18
N SER A 194 3.44 10.86 3.10
CA SER A 194 3.36 11.14 4.53
C SER A 194 4.72 11.21 5.19
N PHE A 195 4.85 12.14 6.10
CA PHE A 195 5.95 12.21 7.06
C PHE A 195 5.42 12.01 8.47
N CYS A 196 6.04 11.10 9.22
CA CYS A 196 5.69 10.86 10.61
C CYS A 196 6.95 10.70 11.46
N TYR A 197 7.03 11.43 12.55
CA TYR A 197 8.05 11.28 13.57
C TYR A 197 7.41 11.14 14.96
N ILE A 198 7.69 10.04 15.64
CA ILE A 198 7.23 9.79 17.00
C ILE A 198 8.42 9.95 17.94
N PRO A 199 8.40 10.90 18.88
CA PRO A 199 9.51 11.15 19.79
C PRO A 199 9.78 9.98 20.74
N LYS A 200 10.99 9.96 21.28
CA LYS A 200 11.46 8.96 22.26
C LYS A 200 10.47 8.74 23.40
N GLY A 201 10.12 7.48 23.64
CA GLY A 201 9.26 7.04 24.74
C GLY A 201 7.78 7.39 24.57
N ILE A 202 7.38 8.01 23.47
CA ILE A 202 6.00 8.40 23.21
C ILE A 202 5.24 7.25 22.54
N ARG A 203 4.10 6.90 23.10
CA ARG A 203 3.11 6.06 22.47
C ARG A 203 2.09 6.93 21.76
N CYS A 204 1.98 6.82 20.43
CA CYS A 204 1.02 7.60 19.67
C CYS A 204 -0.40 7.34 20.22
N PRO A 205 -1.15 8.38 20.58
CA PRO A 205 -2.43 8.23 21.29
C PRO A 205 -3.57 7.75 20.40
N MET A 206 -3.38 7.78 19.08
CA MET A 206 -4.39 7.45 18.08
C MET A 206 -3.77 6.75 16.88
N GLU A 207 -4.60 6.09 16.09
CA GLU A 207 -4.21 5.57 14.78
C GLU A 207 -3.92 6.76 13.84
N LEU A 208 -2.86 6.63 13.04
CA LEU A 208 -2.58 7.57 11.95
C LEU A 208 -3.01 6.92 10.64
N SER A 209 -3.61 7.69 9.75
CA SER A 209 -4.05 7.17 8.46
C SER A 209 -3.74 8.17 7.35
N THR A 210 -3.30 7.66 6.19
CA THR A 210 -3.23 8.43 4.96
C THR A 210 -4.03 7.76 3.88
N TYR A 211 -4.81 8.56 3.18
CA TYR A 211 -5.63 8.10 2.08
C TYR A 211 -5.14 8.71 0.76
N PHE A 212 -4.77 7.85 -0.18
CA PHE A 212 -4.28 8.24 -1.50
C PHE A 212 -5.33 8.01 -2.57
N ARG A 213 -5.56 9.02 -3.41
CA ARG A 213 -6.45 8.90 -4.55
C ARG A 213 -5.82 9.47 -5.81
N ILE A 214 -5.68 8.64 -6.83
CA ILE A 214 -5.42 9.09 -8.20
C ILE A 214 -6.74 9.61 -8.76
N ASN A 215 -6.76 10.77 -9.39
CA ASN A 215 -7.97 11.31 -10.00
C ASN A 215 -7.75 11.83 -11.43
N GLN A 216 -6.58 12.42 -11.73
CA GLN A 216 -6.27 12.98 -13.04
C GLN A 216 -5.86 11.92 -14.07
N ALA A 217 -6.41 12.01 -15.31
CA ALA A 217 -6.06 11.12 -16.41
C ALA A 217 -4.61 11.34 -16.91
N GLY A 218 -3.96 10.30 -17.43
CA GLY A 218 -2.61 10.35 -17.99
C GLY A 218 -1.52 10.76 -16.99
N THR A 219 -1.82 10.71 -15.68
CA THR A 219 -0.90 11.07 -14.59
C THR A 219 -0.43 9.83 -13.87
N GLY A 220 0.87 9.72 -13.62
CA GLY A 220 1.43 8.76 -12.68
C GLY A 220 1.31 9.27 -11.24
N GLN A 221 1.14 8.37 -10.29
CA GLN A 221 1.14 8.66 -8.86
C GLN A 221 2.46 8.20 -8.24
N PHE A 222 3.17 9.13 -7.62
CA PHE A 222 4.51 8.90 -7.07
C PHE A 222 4.55 9.38 -5.62
N GLU A 223 4.28 8.48 -4.69
CA GLU A 223 4.18 8.79 -3.26
C GLU A 223 5.44 8.39 -2.53
N ARG A 224 5.82 9.19 -1.52
CA ARG A 224 6.92 8.82 -0.62
C ARG A 224 6.52 9.01 0.84
N THR A 225 6.48 7.90 1.58
CA THR A 225 6.20 7.90 3.02
C THR A 225 7.49 7.65 3.79
N LEU A 226 7.76 8.50 4.79
CA LEU A 226 8.87 8.36 5.72
C LEU A 226 8.33 8.38 7.15
N LEU A 227 8.45 7.25 7.86
CA LEU A 227 7.97 7.11 9.23
C LEU A 227 9.11 6.71 10.15
N ILE A 228 9.34 7.50 11.20
CA ILE A 228 10.40 7.32 12.17
C ILE A 228 9.77 7.16 13.55
N ALA A 229 9.98 6.03 14.19
CA ALA A 229 9.66 5.78 15.59
C ALA A 229 10.95 5.80 16.40
N ASP A 230 11.13 6.84 17.22
CA ASP A 230 12.31 7.01 18.05
C ASP A 230 12.31 6.01 19.22
N GLU A 231 13.38 5.94 19.97
CA GLU A 231 13.63 4.94 21.01
C GLU A 231 12.42 4.76 21.94
N GLY A 232 11.95 3.52 22.12
CA GLY A 232 10.83 3.15 22.98
C GLY A 232 9.48 3.70 22.59
N SER A 233 9.33 4.24 21.38
CA SER A 233 8.07 4.79 20.90
C SER A 233 7.18 3.74 20.19
N TYR A 234 5.92 4.09 19.99
CA TYR A 234 4.94 3.24 19.32
C TYR A 234 4.06 4.04 18.38
N VAL A 235 3.79 3.48 17.20
CA VAL A 235 2.81 4.01 16.25
C VAL A 235 2.10 2.89 15.50
N SER A 236 0.82 3.10 15.25
CA SER A 236 0.02 2.35 14.30
C SER A 236 -0.40 3.28 13.16
N TYR A 237 -0.11 2.88 11.93
CA TYR A 237 -0.33 3.67 10.73
C TYR A 237 -1.05 2.84 9.67
N LEU A 238 -2.02 3.46 9.02
CA LEU A 238 -2.78 2.86 7.94
C LEU A 238 -2.65 3.66 6.64
N GLU A 239 -2.51 2.95 5.53
CA GLU A 239 -2.52 3.47 4.17
C GLU A 239 -3.72 2.92 3.41
N GLY A 240 -4.59 3.80 2.92
CA GLY A 240 -5.69 3.47 2.02
C GLY A 240 -5.47 4.05 0.64
N CYS A 241 -5.80 3.30 -0.43
CA CYS A 241 -5.56 3.75 -1.80
C CYS A 241 -6.71 3.39 -2.73
N THR A 242 -7.11 4.35 -3.60
CA THR A 242 -8.11 4.14 -4.66
C THR A 242 -7.80 4.92 -5.94
N ALA A 243 -8.41 4.49 -7.06
CA ALA A 243 -8.35 5.19 -8.35
C ALA A 243 -9.71 5.10 -9.08
N PRO A 244 -10.05 6.03 -9.99
CA PRO A 244 -11.22 5.93 -10.84
C PRO A 244 -11.07 4.84 -11.91
N SER A 245 -12.20 4.42 -12.49
CA SER A 245 -12.22 3.52 -13.65
C SER A 245 -11.78 4.26 -14.90
N ARG A 246 -10.76 3.73 -15.62
CA ARG A 246 -10.25 4.31 -16.86
C ARG A 246 -9.85 3.24 -17.86
N ASP A 247 -10.02 3.56 -19.15
CA ASP A 247 -9.61 2.70 -20.25
C ASP A 247 -8.08 2.70 -20.51
N GLU A 248 -7.33 3.53 -19.83
CA GLU A 248 -5.87 3.63 -19.88
C GLU A 248 -5.24 3.05 -18.62
N ASN A 249 -4.01 2.56 -18.75
CA ASN A 249 -3.25 2.13 -17.60
C ASN A 249 -2.65 3.34 -16.88
N GLN A 250 -2.69 3.32 -15.55
CA GLN A 250 -2.09 4.34 -14.70
C GLN A 250 -0.95 3.73 -13.88
N LEU A 251 0.20 4.43 -13.85
CA LEU A 251 1.35 3.99 -13.05
C LEU A 251 1.26 4.56 -11.63
N HIS A 252 1.24 3.68 -10.65
CA HIS A 252 1.48 4.00 -9.25
C HIS A 252 2.84 3.43 -8.82
N ALA A 253 3.79 4.29 -8.50
CA ALA A 253 5.11 3.89 -8.03
C ALA A 253 5.45 4.59 -6.71
N ALA A 254 5.27 3.89 -5.60
CA ALA A 254 5.45 4.44 -4.26
C ALA A 254 6.69 3.89 -3.55
N VAL A 255 7.21 4.69 -2.61
CA VAL A 255 8.28 4.28 -1.69
C VAL A 255 7.86 4.54 -0.25
N VAL A 256 8.04 3.53 0.62
CA VAL A 256 7.82 3.64 2.06
C VAL A 256 9.08 3.24 2.81
N GLU A 257 9.54 4.14 3.66
CA GLU A 257 10.68 3.92 4.55
C GLU A 257 10.21 3.97 6.01
N LEU A 258 10.39 2.85 6.74
CA LEU A 258 10.13 2.78 8.18
C LEU A 258 11.43 2.62 8.95
N ILE A 259 11.60 3.39 10.02
CA ILE A 259 12.76 3.33 10.90
C ILE A 259 12.27 3.18 12.33
N ALA A 260 12.48 2.01 12.91
CA ALA A 260 12.19 1.72 14.32
C ALA A 260 13.51 1.67 15.09
N MET A 261 13.72 2.69 15.94
CA MET A 261 14.90 2.78 16.81
C MET A 261 14.81 1.76 17.94
N ASP A 262 15.77 1.74 18.85
CA ASP A 262 15.82 0.79 19.97
C ASP A 262 14.49 0.75 20.75
N ASP A 263 13.97 -0.46 20.98
CA ASP A 263 12.69 -0.69 21.68
C ASP A 263 11.44 -0.08 21.06
N ALA A 264 11.52 0.48 19.84
CA ALA A 264 10.37 1.07 19.15
C ALA A 264 9.52 0.02 18.43
N GLU A 265 8.22 0.30 18.28
CA GLU A 265 7.28 -0.55 17.55
C GLU A 265 6.50 0.26 16.50
N ILE A 266 6.51 -0.23 15.27
CA ILE A 266 5.71 0.31 14.16
C ILE A 266 4.77 -0.79 13.66
N LYS A 267 3.48 -0.50 13.64
CA LYS A 267 2.48 -1.27 12.87
C LYS A 267 2.12 -0.48 11.63
N TYR A 268 2.32 -1.05 10.46
CA TYR A 268 1.99 -0.43 9.21
C TYR A 268 1.00 -1.31 8.44
N SER A 269 -0.21 -0.81 8.29
CA SER A 269 -1.28 -1.51 7.58
C SER A 269 -1.58 -0.84 6.24
N THR A 270 -1.89 -1.63 5.23
CA THR A 270 -2.30 -1.15 3.91
C THR A 270 -3.56 -1.85 3.48
N VAL A 271 -4.58 -1.09 3.08
CA VAL A 271 -5.76 -1.60 2.40
C VAL A 271 -5.84 -0.92 1.05
N GLN A 272 -5.56 -1.65 -0.03
CA GLN A 272 -5.54 -1.12 -1.38
C GLN A 272 -6.70 -1.66 -2.20
N ASN A 273 -7.39 -0.73 -2.85
CA ASN A 273 -8.50 -1.00 -3.76
C ASN A 273 -8.35 -0.16 -5.03
N TRP A 274 -7.38 -0.55 -5.85
CA TRP A 274 -7.15 0.08 -7.15
C TRP A 274 -8.14 -0.41 -8.20
N TYR A 275 -8.31 0.36 -9.27
CA TYR A 275 -9.07 -0.10 -10.42
C TYR A 275 -8.33 -1.23 -11.14
N PRO A 276 -8.97 -2.39 -11.34
CA PRO A 276 -8.31 -3.59 -11.89
C PRO A 276 -8.22 -3.61 -13.43
N GLY A 277 -8.85 -2.68 -14.13
CA GLY A 277 -9.18 -2.77 -15.54
C GLY A 277 -10.59 -3.32 -15.77
N ASP A 278 -11.04 -3.32 -17.02
CA ASP A 278 -12.33 -3.85 -17.42
C ASP A 278 -12.32 -5.40 -17.54
N GLU A 279 -13.44 -6.00 -17.88
CA GLU A 279 -13.60 -7.46 -18.04
C GLU A 279 -12.68 -8.06 -19.12
N SER A 280 -12.25 -7.25 -20.09
CA SER A 280 -11.29 -7.64 -21.13
C SER A 280 -9.83 -7.50 -20.70
N GLY A 281 -9.57 -6.91 -19.52
CA GLY A 281 -8.24 -6.61 -18.99
C GLY A 281 -7.65 -5.30 -19.52
N LYS A 282 -8.48 -4.40 -20.09
CA LYS A 282 -8.04 -3.08 -20.57
C LYS A 282 -8.07 -2.06 -19.43
N GLY A 283 -7.06 -1.19 -19.38
CA GLY A 283 -6.91 -0.19 -18.35
C GLY A 283 -6.40 -0.75 -17.02
N GLY A 284 -6.68 -0.04 -15.95
CA GLY A 284 -6.31 -0.42 -14.59
C GLY A 284 -4.95 0.10 -14.13
N VAL A 285 -4.70 -0.03 -12.84
CA VAL A 285 -3.50 0.52 -12.19
C VAL A 285 -2.36 -0.49 -12.19
N PHE A 286 -1.17 -0.04 -12.57
CA PHE A 286 0.09 -0.74 -12.32
C PHE A 286 0.65 -0.26 -10.98
N ASN A 287 0.59 -1.12 -9.98
CA ASN A 287 0.90 -0.82 -8.59
C ASN A 287 2.29 -1.37 -8.23
N PHE A 288 3.33 -0.55 -8.41
CA PHE A 288 4.73 -0.93 -8.19
C PHE A 288 5.29 -0.22 -6.96
N VAL A 289 5.43 -0.93 -5.85
CA VAL A 289 5.72 -0.33 -4.54
C VAL A 289 6.95 -0.94 -3.88
N THR A 290 7.83 -0.07 -3.42
CA THR A 290 9.00 -0.44 -2.60
C THR A 290 8.77 -0.02 -1.16
N LYS A 291 8.60 -0.99 -0.25
CA LYS A 291 8.45 -0.74 1.19
C LYS A 291 9.58 -1.42 1.96
N ARG A 292 10.28 -0.67 2.82
CA ARG A 292 11.34 -1.23 3.67
C ARG A 292 11.31 -0.68 5.07
N GLY A 293 11.54 -1.58 6.05
CA GLY A 293 11.66 -1.24 7.45
C GLY A 293 13.03 -1.62 8.02
N LEU A 294 13.62 -0.72 8.78
CA LEU A 294 14.83 -0.95 9.56
C LEU A 294 14.47 -1.10 11.03
N CYS A 295 14.84 -2.22 11.64
CA CYS A 295 14.64 -2.49 13.05
C CYS A 295 15.99 -2.46 13.79
N GLU A 296 16.14 -1.52 14.70
CA GLU A 296 17.26 -1.46 15.64
C GLU A 296 17.03 -2.43 16.82
N LYS A 297 17.78 -2.34 17.89
CA LYS A 297 17.79 -3.31 18.99
C LYS A 297 16.41 -3.40 19.67
N ARG A 298 15.86 -4.63 19.78
CA ARG A 298 14.54 -4.95 20.34
C ARG A 298 13.36 -4.23 19.66
N ALA A 299 13.62 -3.57 18.53
CA ALA A 299 12.58 -2.91 17.76
C ALA A 299 11.69 -3.92 17.02
N LYS A 300 10.47 -3.51 16.71
CA LYS A 300 9.51 -4.32 15.99
C LYS A 300 8.85 -3.55 14.85
N ILE A 301 8.80 -4.15 13.66
CA ILE A 301 7.98 -3.68 12.55
C ILE A 301 7.03 -4.80 12.13
N SER A 302 5.73 -4.47 12.07
CA SER A 302 4.68 -5.36 11.61
C SER A 302 4.01 -4.76 10.39
N TRP A 303 4.14 -5.43 9.23
CA TRP A 303 3.43 -5.12 8.00
C TRP A 303 2.15 -5.94 7.93
N THR A 304 1.01 -5.29 7.71
CA THR A 304 -0.25 -5.95 7.38
C THR A 304 -0.78 -5.37 6.09
N GLN A 305 -1.08 -6.20 5.08
CA GLN A 305 -1.57 -5.68 3.82
C GLN A 305 -2.71 -6.52 3.24
N VAL A 306 -3.69 -5.81 2.68
CA VAL A 306 -4.77 -6.36 1.87
C VAL A 306 -4.69 -5.69 0.51
N GLU A 307 -4.32 -6.48 -0.49
CA GLU A 307 -4.15 -6.05 -1.88
C GLU A 307 -5.32 -6.56 -2.69
N THR A 308 -6.16 -5.63 -3.13
CA THR A 308 -7.26 -5.91 -4.06
C THR A 308 -7.21 -4.93 -5.23
N GLY A 309 -7.83 -5.29 -6.34
CA GLY A 309 -7.77 -4.46 -7.53
C GLY A 309 -6.37 -4.50 -8.18
N SER A 310 -6.00 -3.43 -8.87
CA SER A 310 -4.83 -3.30 -9.74
C SER A 310 -4.83 -4.27 -10.93
N ALA A 311 -4.50 -3.79 -12.11
CA ALA A 311 -4.22 -4.69 -13.25
C ALA A 311 -2.95 -5.51 -12.99
N VAL A 312 -1.94 -4.86 -12.41
CA VAL A 312 -0.68 -5.50 -12.01
C VAL A 312 -0.24 -4.98 -10.64
N THR A 313 0.06 -5.90 -9.71
CA THR A 313 0.69 -5.57 -8.42
C THR A 313 2.09 -6.16 -8.35
N TRP A 314 3.07 -5.31 -8.02
CA TRP A 314 4.45 -5.70 -7.83
C TRP A 314 5.01 -5.06 -6.56
N LYS A 315 5.05 -5.82 -5.44
CA LYS A 315 5.26 -5.23 -4.11
C LYS A 315 5.85 -6.21 -3.11
N TYR A 316 6.98 -5.83 -2.51
CA TYR A 316 7.67 -6.63 -1.49
C TYR A 316 8.08 -5.79 -0.28
N PRO A 317 7.22 -5.60 0.73
CA PRO A 317 7.63 -5.04 2.01
C PRO A 317 8.76 -5.85 2.63
N SER A 318 9.69 -5.19 3.28
CA SER A 318 10.83 -5.87 3.88
C SER A 318 11.15 -5.37 5.28
N CYS A 319 11.77 -6.24 6.10
CA CYS A 319 12.36 -5.88 7.37
C CYS A 319 13.85 -6.19 7.37
N ILE A 320 14.66 -5.19 7.66
CA ILE A 320 16.09 -5.33 7.95
C ILE A 320 16.21 -5.39 9.48
N LEU A 321 16.40 -6.60 10.02
CA LEU A 321 16.52 -6.89 11.45
C LEU A 321 17.96 -6.69 11.88
N LYS A 322 18.37 -5.42 12.01
CA LYS A 322 19.74 -5.00 12.22
C LYS A 322 20.17 -5.14 13.67
N GLY A 323 19.31 -4.74 14.61
CA GLY A 323 19.62 -4.79 16.04
C GLY A 323 19.31 -6.15 16.65
N ASP A 324 20.00 -6.49 17.75
CA ASP A 324 19.76 -7.71 18.49
C ASP A 324 18.33 -7.74 19.03
N TYR A 325 17.70 -8.94 18.99
CA TYR A 325 16.32 -9.19 19.44
C TYR A 325 15.24 -8.44 18.66
N SER A 326 15.56 -7.84 17.51
CA SER A 326 14.54 -7.19 16.68
C SER A 326 13.58 -8.18 16.05
N VAL A 327 12.36 -7.72 15.74
CA VAL A 327 11.25 -8.54 15.25
C VAL A 327 10.66 -7.94 13.98
N GLY A 328 10.49 -8.77 12.95
CA GLY A 328 9.79 -8.43 11.71
C GLY A 328 8.59 -9.32 11.51
N GLU A 329 7.43 -8.73 11.22
CA GLU A 329 6.22 -9.48 10.92
C GLU A 329 5.65 -9.04 9.56
N PHE A 330 5.10 -10.00 8.83
CA PHE A 330 4.42 -9.75 7.56
C PHE A 330 3.16 -10.61 7.47
N TYR A 331 2.03 -9.94 7.36
CA TYR A 331 0.72 -10.55 7.19
C TYR A 331 0.11 -10.00 5.91
N SER A 332 -0.26 -10.85 4.96
CA SER A 332 -0.80 -10.37 3.69
C SER A 332 -1.96 -11.21 3.16
N ILE A 333 -2.88 -10.52 2.51
CA ILE A 333 -3.87 -11.09 1.60
C ILE A 333 -3.67 -10.42 0.25
N ALA A 334 -3.51 -11.22 -0.80
CA ALA A 334 -3.47 -10.72 -2.17
C ALA A 334 -4.57 -11.42 -2.98
N VAL A 335 -5.51 -10.64 -3.52
CA VAL A 335 -6.61 -11.15 -4.33
C VAL A 335 -6.45 -10.73 -5.77
N THR A 336 -6.53 -11.68 -6.67
CA THR A 336 -6.54 -11.44 -8.11
C THR A 336 -7.74 -12.11 -8.76
N ASN A 337 -8.36 -11.42 -9.71
CA ASN A 337 -9.49 -11.92 -10.49
C ASN A 337 -9.31 -11.54 -11.98
N ASN A 338 -10.11 -12.09 -12.87
CA ASN A 338 -10.10 -11.80 -14.29
C ASN A 338 -8.68 -11.87 -14.90
N HIS A 339 -8.15 -10.76 -15.43
CA HIS A 339 -6.85 -10.67 -16.08
C HIS A 339 -5.72 -10.11 -15.21
N GLN A 340 -5.94 -10.00 -13.90
CA GLN A 340 -5.00 -9.40 -12.97
C GLN A 340 -3.76 -10.27 -12.74
N TYR A 341 -2.62 -9.62 -12.53
CA TYR A 341 -1.37 -10.24 -12.12
C TYR A 341 -0.89 -9.65 -10.80
N ALA A 342 -0.48 -10.50 -9.87
CA ALA A 342 0.20 -10.08 -8.66
C ALA A 342 1.49 -10.89 -8.48
N ASP A 343 2.61 -10.21 -8.28
CA ASP A 343 3.84 -10.80 -7.74
C ASP A 343 4.18 -10.04 -6.46
N THR A 344 3.73 -10.59 -5.34
CA THR A 344 3.83 -9.97 -4.02
C THR A 344 4.66 -10.83 -3.07
N GLY A 345 4.93 -10.31 -1.90
CA GLY A 345 5.65 -11.09 -0.89
C GLY A 345 6.46 -10.21 0.05
N THR A 346 7.54 -10.76 0.60
CA THR A 346 8.32 -10.03 1.61
C THR A 346 9.79 -10.45 1.61
N LYS A 347 10.61 -9.62 2.26
CA LYS A 347 12.02 -9.91 2.53
C LYS A 347 12.32 -9.71 4.00
N MET A 348 12.84 -10.75 4.68
CA MET A 348 13.27 -10.70 6.07
C MET A 348 14.78 -10.92 6.13
N ILE A 349 15.54 -9.88 6.46
CA ILE A 349 17.01 -9.89 6.49
C ILE A 349 17.47 -9.83 7.95
N HIS A 350 17.96 -10.97 8.47
CA HIS A 350 18.44 -11.10 9.83
C HIS A 350 19.94 -10.76 9.90
N ILE A 351 20.30 -9.73 10.68
CA ILE A 351 21.68 -9.26 10.89
C ILE A 351 22.05 -9.34 12.37
N GLY A 352 21.18 -8.88 13.27
CA GLY A 352 21.35 -8.92 14.72
C GLY A 352 21.15 -10.33 15.28
N LYS A 353 21.58 -10.54 16.51
CA LYS A 353 21.43 -11.81 17.24
C LYS A 353 20.01 -11.97 17.77
N ASN A 354 19.54 -13.24 17.84
CA ASN A 354 18.23 -13.60 18.41
C ASN A 354 17.06 -12.84 17.76
N THR A 355 17.20 -12.46 16.51
CA THR A 355 16.17 -11.80 15.73
C THR A 355 15.07 -12.79 15.35
N LYS A 356 13.84 -12.30 15.21
CA LYS A 356 12.68 -13.13 14.87
C LYS A 356 11.93 -12.54 13.67
N SER A 357 11.43 -13.41 12.79
CA SER A 357 10.49 -13.00 11.76
C SER A 357 9.33 -13.99 11.60
N THR A 358 8.15 -13.45 11.29
CA THR A 358 6.94 -14.22 11.00
C THR A 358 6.36 -13.75 9.68
N ILE A 359 6.05 -14.69 8.80
CA ILE A 359 5.45 -14.42 7.49
C ILE A 359 4.19 -15.27 7.36
N ILE A 360 3.04 -14.62 7.20
CA ILE A 360 1.76 -15.26 6.87
C ILE A 360 1.22 -14.61 5.62
N SER A 361 1.22 -15.34 4.51
CA SER A 361 0.75 -14.83 3.23
C SER A 361 -0.39 -15.68 2.68
N LYS A 362 -1.50 -15.05 2.35
CA LYS A 362 -2.69 -15.68 1.78
C LYS A 362 -2.91 -15.12 0.37
N GLY A 363 -2.82 -15.98 -0.64
CA GLY A 363 -3.10 -15.64 -2.03
C GLY A 363 -4.46 -16.20 -2.48
N ILE A 364 -5.26 -15.40 -3.16
CA ILE A 364 -6.53 -15.86 -3.76
C ILE A 364 -6.49 -15.52 -5.24
N SER A 365 -6.73 -16.52 -6.08
CA SER A 365 -6.75 -16.35 -7.54
C SER A 365 -8.07 -16.84 -8.12
N ALA A 366 -8.70 -16.02 -8.94
CA ALA A 366 -9.95 -16.33 -9.62
C ALA A 366 -9.89 -15.96 -11.12
N GLY A 367 -10.85 -16.43 -11.91
CA GLY A 367 -10.93 -16.12 -13.33
C GLY A 367 -9.71 -16.61 -14.11
N LYS A 368 -9.03 -15.70 -14.82
CA LYS A 368 -7.80 -15.95 -15.60
C LYS A 368 -6.56 -15.32 -14.96
N SER A 369 -6.66 -14.93 -13.70
CA SER A 369 -5.62 -14.21 -12.98
C SER A 369 -4.45 -15.08 -12.53
N ASN A 370 -3.33 -14.42 -12.18
CA ASN A 370 -2.17 -15.09 -11.63
C ASN A 370 -1.70 -14.37 -10.38
N ASN A 371 -1.52 -15.13 -9.30
CA ASN A 371 -1.01 -14.64 -8.03
C ASN A 371 0.28 -15.35 -7.68
N SER A 372 1.34 -14.59 -7.47
CA SER A 372 2.65 -15.11 -7.12
C SER A 372 3.07 -14.56 -5.75
N TYR A 373 3.47 -15.45 -4.87
CA TYR A 373 4.15 -15.09 -3.63
C TYR A 373 5.66 -15.29 -3.79
N ARG A 374 6.44 -14.26 -3.43
CA ARG A 374 7.90 -14.32 -3.43
C ARG A 374 8.45 -13.96 -2.06
N GLY A 375 9.00 -14.95 -1.35
CA GLY A 375 9.51 -14.78 0.01
C GLY A 375 11.04 -14.89 0.06
N GLN A 376 11.71 -13.86 0.57
CA GLN A 376 13.14 -13.93 0.86
C GLN A 376 13.38 -13.93 2.37
N VAL A 377 14.08 -14.96 2.87
CA VAL A 377 14.61 -14.99 4.24
C VAL A 377 16.12 -15.14 4.16
N LYS A 378 16.86 -14.14 4.64
CA LYS A 378 18.31 -14.15 4.63
C LYS A 378 18.85 -14.00 6.05
N VAL A 379 19.62 -14.99 6.50
CA VAL A 379 20.30 -14.99 7.80
C VAL A 379 21.78 -14.74 7.57
N MET A 380 22.27 -13.60 8.05
CA MET A 380 23.68 -13.20 7.94
C MET A 380 24.54 -13.97 8.97
N PRO A 381 25.87 -14.07 8.77
CA PRO A 381 26.76 -14.78 9.70
C PRO A 381 26.75 -14.23 11.13
N SER A 382 26.37 -12.97 11.32
CA SER A 382 26.24 -12.32 12.62
C SER A 382 24.95 -12.65 13.36
N ALA A 383 23.92 -13.14 12.66
CA ALA A 383 22.55 -13.33 13.17
C ALA A 383 22.39 -14.64 13.95
N LYS A 384 23.21 -14.85 14.97
CA LYS A 384 23.17 -16.05 15.83
C LYS A 384 21.80 -16.16 16.51
N GLY A 385 21.21 -17.37 16.52
CA GLY A 385 19.93 -17.65 17.16
C GLY A 385 18.74 -17.02 16.44
N ALA A 386 18.89 -16.63 15.18
CA ALA A 386 17.78 -16.11 14.38
C ALA A 386 16.68 -17.16 14.20
N ARG A 387 15.41 -16.72 14.19
CA ARG A 387 14.24 -17.59 13.98
C ARG A 387 13.33 -17.00 12.93
N ASN A 388 12.86 -17.84 12.01
CA ASN A 388 11.83 -17.48 11.04
C ASN A 388 10.74 -18.55 11.01
N PHE A 389 9.49 -18.09 10.91
CA PHE A 389 8.34 -18.90 10.52
C PHE A 389 7.71 -18.28 9.29
N SER A 390 7.50 -19.07 8.24
CA SER A 390 6.87 -18.64 6.99
C SER A 390 5.77 -19.60 6.59
N GLN A 391 4.57 -19.09 6.39
CA GLN A 391 3.42 -19.82 5.87
C GLN A 391 2.84 -19.07 4.67
N CYS A 392 2.71 -19.78 3.54
CA CYS A 392 2.24 -19.24 2.27
C CYS A 392 1.13 -20.12 1.72
N ASP A 393 -0.11 -19.68 1.86
CA ASP A 393 -1.26 -20.46 1.41
C ASP A 393 -1.91 -19.80 0.20
N SER A 394 -2.28 -20.60 -0.78
CA SER A 394 -2.97 -20.17 -2.00
C SER A 394 -4.30 -20.87 -2.14
N LEU A 395 -5.35 -20.10 -2.49
CA LEU A 395 -6.70 -20.58 -2.77
C LEU A 395 -7.05 -20.28 -4.22
N LEU A 396 -7.35 -21.32 -4.99
CA LEU A 396 -7.74 -21.23 -6.38
C LEU A 396 -9.27 -21.32 -6.51
N MET A 397 -9.83 -20.41 -7.32
CA MET A 397 -11.24 -20.32 -7.65
C MET A 397 -11.42 -20.37 -9.16
N GLY A 398 -11.68 -21.57 -9.69
CA GLY A 398 -11.80 -21.79 -11.14
C GLY A 398 -10.68 -22.66 -11.72
N ASN A 399 -10.64 -22.76 -13.06
CA ASN A 399 -9.73 -23.66 -13.78
C ASN A 399 -8.63 -22.94 -14.57
N GLU A 400 -8.75 -21.62 -14.77
CA GLU A 400 -7.83 -20.85 -15.62
C GLU A 400 -6.91 -19.91 -14.79
N CYS A 401 -7.13 -19.80 -13.47
CA CYS A 401 -6.28 -19.01 -12.61
C CYS A 401 -5.04 -19.77 -12.15
N GLY A 402 -4.00 -19.02 -11.77
CA GLY A 402 -2.72 -19.58 -11.32
C GLY A 402 -2.28 -19.08 -9.96
N ALA A 403 -1.59 -19.95 -9.21
CA ALA A 403 -0.88 -19.58 -7.99
C ALA A 403 0.56 -20.09 -8.05
N HIS A 404 1.51 -19.24 -7.66
CA HIS A 404 2.92 -19.54 -7.72
C HIS A 404 3.63 -19.14 -6.43
N THR A 405 4.59 -19.94 -5.98
CA THR A 405 5.37 -19.64 -4.77
C THR A 405 6.86 -19.73 -5.10
N PHE A 406 7.60 -18.64 -4.80
CA PHE A 406 9.03 -18.52 -5.06
C PHE A 406 9.77 -18.24 -3.76
N PRO A 407 10.08 -19.26 -2.94
CA PRO A 407 10.86 -19.09 -1.73
C PRO A 407 12.34 -18.92 -2.08
N TYR A 408 13.00 -17.96 -1.40
CA TYR A 408 14.45 -17.80 -1.43
C TYR A 408 14.97 -17.75 0.00
N ILE A 409 15.64 -18.82 0.44
CA ILE A 409 16.14 -18.99 1.81
C ILE A 409 17.65 -19.13 1.79
N GLU A 410 18.34 -18.18 2.42
CA GLU A 410 19.80 -18.18 2.55
C GLU A 410 20.19 -18.12 4.02
N ILE A 411 20.79 -19.20 4.56
CA ILE A 411 21.19 -19.31 5.95
C ILE A 411 22.71 -19.36 6.03
N LYS A 412 23.32 -18.37 6.70
CA LYS A 412 24.78 -18.30 6.89
C LYS A 412 25.22 -18.48 8.35
N ASP A 413 24.30 -18.73 9.26
CA ASP A 413 24.61 -19.08 10.66
C ASP A 413 23.93 -20.41 11.05
N PRO A 414 24.68 -21.40 11.58
CA PRO A 414 24.15 -22.74 11.85
C PRO A 414 23.22 -22.80 13.08
N THR A 415 23.13 -21.73 13.87
CA THR A 415 22.22 -21.67 15.03
C THR A 415 20.83 -21.16 14.68
N ALA A 416 20.60 -20.77 13.43
CA ALA A 416 19.31 -20.30 12.96
C ALA A 416 18.28 -21.44 12.85
N GLN A 417 17.03 -21.12 13.11
CA GLN A 417 15.89 -22.04 12.99
C GLN A 417 14.87 -21.42 12.03
N LEU A 418 14.61 -22.11 10.92
CA LEU A 418 13.67 -21.68 9.91
C LEU A 418 12.63 -22.76 9.63
N GLU A 419 11.38 -22.34 9.58
CA GLU A 419 10.24 -23.15 9.19
C GLU A 419 9.57 -22.50 7.99
N HIS A 420 9.30 -23.27 6.95
CA HIS A 420 8.61 -22.80 5.75
C HIS A 420 7.55 -23.80 5.33
N GLU A 421 6.31 -23.36 5.27
CA GLU A 421 5.17 -24.14 4.79
C GLU A 421 4.53 -23.43 3.59
N ALA A 422 4.12 -24.18 2.60
CA ALA A 422 3.38 -23.68 1.46
C ALA A 422 2.25 -24.66 1.11
N THR A 423 1.03 -24.13 1.00
CA THR A 423 -0.12 -24.93 0.59
C THR A 423 -0.82 -24.27 -0.59
N THR A 424 -1.40 -25.12 -1.46
CA THR A 424 -2.29 -24.66 -2.53
C THR A 424 -3.54 -25.52 -2.49
N SER A 425 -4.68 -24.89 -2.36
CA SER A 425 -5.97 -25.56 -2.36
C SER A 425 -6.90 -24.93 -3.41
N LYS A 426 -7.88 -25.70 -3.84
CA LYS A 426 -8.96 -25.21 -4.72
C LYS A 426 -10.27 -25.37 -3.97
N ILE A 427 -11.17 -24.41 -4.15
CA ILE A 427 -12.54 -24.56 -3.64
C ILE A 427 -13.19 -25.76 -4.33
N GLY A 428 -13.51 -26.77 -3.55
CA GLY A 428 -14.11 -28.02 -4.05
C GLY A 428 -15.61 -27.87 -4.27
N GLU A 429 -16.12 -28.49 -5.33
CA GLU A 429 -17.56 -28.58 -5.61
C GLU A 429 -18.31 -29.22 -4.41
N ASP A 430 -17.69 -30.17 -3.72
CA ASP A 430 -18.27 -30.83 -2.52
C ASP A 430 -18.48 -29.85 -1.37
N GLN A 431 -17.59 -28.86 -1.18
CA GLN A 431 -17.73 -27.83 -0.15
C GLN A 431 -18.92 -26.90 -0.46
N ILE A 432 -19.04 -26.48 -1.72
CA ILE A 432 -20.14 -25.65 -2.19
C ILE A 432 -21.44 -26.43 -2.09
N PHE A 433 -21.45 -27.69 -2.57
CA PHE A 433 -22.62 -28.56 -2.47
C PHE A 433 -23.08 -28.76 -1.01
N TYR A 434 -22.15 -28.96 -0.08
CA TYR A 434 -22.47 -29.08 1.34
C TYR A 434 -23.15 -27.84 1.91
N CYS A 435 -22.71 -26.64 1.49
CA CYS A 435 -23.34 -25.37 1.87
C CYS A 435 -24.73 -25.23 1.24
N ASN A 436 -24.86 -25.54 -0.06
CA ASN A 436 -26.12 -25.45 -0.79
C ASN A 436 -27.20 -26.37 -0.20
N GLN A 437 -26.82 -27.57 0.24
CA GLN A 437 -27.76 -28.50 0.94
C GLN A 437 -28.30 -27.94 2.25
N ARG A 438 -27.71 -26.89 2.80
CA ARG A 438 -28.13 -26.17 4.01
C ARG A 438 -28.81 -24.84 3.72
N GLY A 439 -29.16 -24.61 2.46
CA GLY A 439 -29.82 -23.37 2.03
C GLY A 439 -28.94 -22.16 1.97
N ILE A 440 -27.59 -22.35 1.94
CA ILE A 440 -26.61 -21.28 1.69
C ILE A 440 -26.35 -21.29 0.20
N ASP A 441 -26.62 -20.18 -0.49
CA ASP A 441 -26.34 -20.05 -1.93
C ASP A 441 -24.82 -20.10 -2.21
N THR A 442 -24.48 -20.32 -3.48
CA THR A 442 -23.09 -20.52 -3.91
C THR A 442 -22.21 -19.30 -3.60
N GLU A 443 -22.70 -18.09 -3.85
CA GLU A 443 -21.92 -16.86 -3.62
C GLU A 443 -21.63 -16.68 -2.13
N ARG A 444 -22.62 -16.88 -1.30
CA ARG A 444 -22.46 -16.80 0.15
C ARG A 444 -21.57 -17.92 0.71
N ALA A 445 -21.61 -19.12 0.12
CA ALA A 445 -20.71 -20.21 0.49
C ALA A 445 -19.26 -19.85 0.19
N ILE A 446 -19.00 -19.24 -0.97
CA ILE A 446 -17.67 -18.75 -1.38
C ILE A 446 -17.20 -17.67 -0.42
N ALA A 447 -18.03 -16.65 -0.16
CA ALA A 447 -17.70 -15.58 0.79
C ALA A 447 -17.32 -16.13 2.17
N LEU A 448 -18.05 -17.13 2.68
CA LEU A 448 -17.72 -17.79 3.95
C LEU A 448 -16.36 -18.50 3.93
N ILE A 449 -16.03 -19.21 2.83
CA ILE A 449 -14.77 -19.92 2.68
C ILE A 449 -13.61 -18.90 2.60
N VAL A 450 -13.74 -17.86 1.79
CA VAL A 450 -12.75 -16.80 1.61
C VAL A 450 -12.52 -16.02 2.91
N ASN A 451 -13.58 -15.68 3.63
CA ASN A 451 -13.48 -14.99 4.91
C ASN A 451 -12.79 -15.87 5.97
N GLY A 452 -13.10 -17.17 5.99
CA GLY A 452 -12.43 -18.14 6.85
C GLY A 452 -10.93 -18.26 6.55
N PHE A 453 -10.58 -18.34 5.27
CA PHE A 453 -9.19 -18.39 4.78
C PHE A 453 -8.38 -17.11 5.13
N SER A 454 -9.03 -15.96 5.06
CA SER A 454 -8.43 -14.64 5.26
C SER A 454 -8.39 -14.18 6.72
N LYS A 455 -9.14 -14.82 7.61
CA LYS A 455 -9.42 -14.38 8.98
C LYS A 455 -8.18 -14.03 9.81
N GLU A 456 -7.14 -14.85 9.69
CA GLU A 456 -5.90 -14.66 10.46
C GLU A 456 -5.24 -13.31 10.16
N VAL A 457 -5.21 -12.91 8.89
CA VAL A 457 -4.64 -11.63 8.46
C VAL A 457 -5.58 -10.47 8.79
N LEU A 458 -6.88 -10.61 8.53
CA LEU A 458 -7.87 -9.58 8.82
C LEU A 458 -7.89 -9.20 10.32
N ASN A 459 -7.68 -10.16 11.21
CA ASN A 459 -7.59 -9.91 12.66
C ASN A 459 -6.36 -9.08 13.09
N LYS A 460 -5.41 -8.79 12.19
CA LYS A 460 -4.26 -7.92 12.46
C LYS A 460 -4.55 -6.45 12.17
N LEU A 461 -5.60 -6.18 11.39
CA LEU A 461 -6.06 -4.83 11.10
C LEU A 461 -6.84 -4.25 12.28
N PRO A 462 -6.86 -2.92 12.47
CA PRO A 462 -7.88 -2.25 13.27
C PRO A 462 -9.28 -2.63 12.81
N MET A 463 -10.25 -2.65 13.73
CA MET A 463 -11.58 -3.24 13.49
C MET A 463 -12.31 -2.60 12.31
N GLU A 464 -12.28 -1.27 12.20
CA GLU A 464 -12.93 -0.51 11.14
C GLU A 464 -12.39 -0.91 9.75
N PHE A 465 -11.08 -1.04 9.64
CA PHE A 465 -10.39 -1.43 8.40
C PHE A 465 -10.51 -2.92 8.10
N ALA A 466 -10.65 -3.75 9.11
CA ALA A 466 -10.91 -5.17 8.92
C ALA A 466 -12.28 -5.40 8.26
N ILE A 467 -13.31 -4.63 8.64
CA ILE A 467 -14.64 -4.67 8.04
C ILE A 467 -14.60 -4.19 6.58
N GLU A 468 -13.90 -3.08 6.31
CA GLU A 468 -13.71 -2.57 4.95
C GLU A 468 -12.99 -3.61 4.08
N ALA A 469 -11.86 -4.14 4.56
CA ALA A 469 -11.11 -5.16 3.85
C ALA A 469 -11.93 -6.41 3.56
N GLN A 470 -12.76 -6.86 4.52
CA GLN A 470 -13.65 -7.99 4.32
C GLN A 470 -14.68 -7.73 3.21
N LYS A 471 -15.29 -6.54 3.19
CA LYS A 471 -16.23 -6.14 2.13
C LYS A 471 -15.53 -6.08 0.75
N LEU A 472 -14.30 -5.57 0.70
CA LEU A 472 -13.51 -5.53 -0.54
C LEU A 472 -13.16 -6.92 -1.07
N LEU A 473 -12.86 -7.89 -0.19
CA LEU A 473 -12.63 -9.28 -0.58
C LEU A 473 -13.88 -9.89 -1.22
N GLU A 474 -15.05 -9.65 -0.65
CA GLU A 474 -16.34 -10.14 -1.18
C GLU A 474 -16.60 -9.57 -2.58
N ILE A 475 -16.49 -8.23 -2.74
CA ILE A 475 -16.72 -7.54 -4.03
C ILE A 475 -15.71 -7.98 -5.09
N SER A 476 -14.44 -8.12 -4.74
CA SER A 476 -13.39 -8.49 -5.70
C SER A 476 -13.56 -9.90 -6.30
N LEU A 477 -14.32 -10.75 -5.63
CA LEU A 477 -14.55 -12.15 -6.03
C LEU A 477 -15.98 -12.41 -6.50
N GLU A 478 -16.84 -11.41 -6.52
CA GLU A 478 -18.22 -11.53 -7.02
C GLU A 478 -18.19 -11.96 -8.51
N GLY A 479 -19.05 -12.91 -8.87
CA GLY A 479 -19.10 -13.45 -10.25
C GLY A 479 -17.90 -14.31 -10.67
N SER A 480 -16.96 -14.61 -9.78
CA SER A 480 -15.74 -15.36 -10.14
C SER A 480 -15.94 -16.89 -10.24
N VAL A 481 -17.12 -17.40 -9.87
CA VAL A 481 -17.47 -18.81 -9.98
C VAL A 481 -18.74 -18.94 -10.80
N GLY A 482 -18.59 -19.16 -12.07
CA GLY A 482 -19.60 -19.52 -13.06
C GLY A 482 -19.20 -20.78 -13.80
#